data_403eee2c10e0be8657e04d1ec6086220
#
_entry.id   403eee2c10e0be8657e04d1ec6086220
#
_cell.length_a   1.000
_cell.length_b   1.000
_cell.length_c   1.000
_cell.angle_alpha   90.00
_cell.angle_beta   90.00
_cell.angle_gamma   90.00
#
_symmetry.space_group_name_H-M   'P 1'
#
loop_
_entity.id
_entity.type
_entity.pdbx_description
1 polymer ?
#
loop_
_entity_poly.entity_id
_entity_poly.type
_entity_poly.pdbx_seq_one_letter_code
_entity_poly.pdbx_strand_id
1 'polypeptide(L)'
;MSEETFLKSKVALVTGASSGAGVDIARELARRGARVAVHYRSSRAGADDVVEAIRAAGGEAATFQADMAVSDDVRRLAAEVDGRLGPVSVLVNNAGPFADTAFRTLTERDWDYVMNTNLKSVFIASQLVLAGMEKLGWGRIVNLGATSAFVRSHSVYGLAKAALLHMTESMAVDFAPHVTVNAVVPSQIASARTDKMPAYKAAAVAATPLKRLVTQPEIARMVALICSPAFDFVTGRAIILDGGRSIPVFPKLNLAAGAEP
;
A
#
# COMPACT_ATOMS: atom_id res chain seq x y z
N MET A 1 -14.66 21.53 -9.48
CA MET A 1 -13.27 21.11 -9.15
C MET A 1 -12.74 20.42 -10.39
N SER A 2 -11.58 20.80 -10.90
CA SER A 2 -10.97 20.09 -12.02
C SER A 2 -10.66 18.64 -11.59
N GLU A 3 -10.80 17.67 -12.50
CA GLU A 3 -10.43 16.26 -12.26
C GLU A 3 -8.97 16.10 -11.77
N GLU A 4 -8.16 17.13 -11.89
CA GLU A 4 -6.74 17.11 -11.51
C GLU A 4 -6.47 17.29 -10.01
N THR A 5 -7.34 18.01 -9.26
CA THR A 5 -7.10 18.35 -7.84
C THR A 5 -8.24 17.95 -6.91
N PHE A 6 -8.75 16.74 -7.07
CA PHE A 6 -9.88 16.21 -6.30
C PHE A 6 -9.57 15.97 -4.80
N LEU A 7 -8.30 16.03 -4.38
CA LEU A 7 -7.89 15.96 -2.98
C LEU A 7 -7.59 17.33 -2.36
N LYS A 8 -8.00 18.44 -3.00
CA LYS A 8 -7.82 19.78 -2.43
C LYS A 8 -8.45 19.85 -1.03
N SER A 9 -7.71 20.42 -0.08
CA SER A 9 -8.07 20.52 1.35
C SER A 9 -8.12 19.19 2.10
N LYS A 10 -7.72 18.06 1.51
CA LYS A 10 -7.60 16.77 2.19
C LYS A 10 -6.21 16.58 2.78
N VAL A 11 -6.13 15.85 3.90
CA VAL A 11 -4.86 15.43 4.51
C VAL A 11 -4.63 13.97 4.20
N ALA A 12 -3.50 13.65 3.61
CA ALA A 12 -3.10 12.29 3.29
C ALA A 12 -1.92 11.85 4.18
N LEU A 13 -2.10 10.79 4.97
CA LEU A 13 -1.01 10.11 5.67
C LEU A 13 -0.54 8.92 4.84
N VAL A 14 0.72 8.94 4.42
CA VAL A 14 1.35 7.84 3.68
C VAL A 14 2.41 7.19 4.56
N THR A 15 2.15 5.98 5.04
CA THR A 15 3.12 5.27 5.88
C THR A 15 4.26 4.68 5.03
N GLY A 16 5.52 4.77 5.52
CA GLY A 16 6.69 4.29 4.79
C GLY A 16 6.98 5.09 3.50
N ALA A 17 6.76 6.41 3.54
CA ALA A 17 6.88 7.28 2.37
C ALA A 17 8.31 7.81 2.10
N SER A 18 9.31 7.39 2.86
CA SER A 18 10.72 7.81 2.68
C SER A 18 11.48 6.97 1.64
N SER A 19 10.85 5.93 1.07
CA SER A 19 11.49 5.05 0.09
C SER A 19 10.45 4.25 -0.72
N GLY A 20 10.89 3.68 -1.85
CA GLY A 20 10.05 2.77 -2.64
C GLY A 20 8.77 3.42 -3.15
N ALA A 21 7.70 2.62 -3.27
CA ALA A 21 6.42 3.08 -3.79
C ALA A 21 5.79 4.22 -2.97
N GLY A 22 6.09 4.28 -1.66
CA GLY A 22 5.59 5.34 -0.77
C GLY A 22 6.00 6.75 -1.20
N VAL A 23 7.19 6.90 -1.81
CA VAL A 23 7.68 8.17 -2.37
C VAL A 23 6.76 8.67 -3.48
N ASP A 24 6.52 7.80 -4.47
CA ASP A 24 5.68 8.16 -5.63
C ASP A 24 4.22 8.33 -5.23
N ILE A 25 3.72 7.54 -4.26
CA ILE A 25 2.38 7.70 -3.70
C ILE A 25 2.23 9.07 -3.04
N ALA A 26 3.18 9.47 -2.18
CA ALA A 26 3.14 10.76 -1.51
C ALA A 26 3.15 11.94 -2.51
N ARG A 27 4.02 11.87 -3.53
CA ARG A 27 4.10 12.87 -4.59
C ARG A 27 2.83 12.93 -5.43
N GLU A 28 2.26 11.79 -5.81
CA GLU A 28 1.04 11.75 -6.61
C GLU A 28 -0.17 12.29 -5.85
N LEU A 29 -0.33 11.95 -4.56
CA LEU A 29 -1.42 12.51 -3.75
C LEU A 29 -1.26 14.03 -3.55
N ALA A 30 -0.04 14.53 -3.38
CA ALA A 30 0.23 15.97 -3.35
C ALA A 30 -0.12 16.63 -4.68
N ARG A 31 0.21 16.01 -5.83
CA ARG A 31 -0.17 16.49 -7.17
C ARG A 31 -1.69 16.56 -7.35
N ARG A 32 -2.43 15.68 -6.67
CA ARG A 32 -3.91 15.73 -6.62
C ARG A 32 -4.46 16.75 -5.62
N GLY A 33 -3.61 17.52 -4.95
CA GLY A 33 -3.96 18.63 -4.08
C GLY A 33 -4.00 18.31 -2.59
N ALA A 34 -3.62 17.11 -2.17
CA ALA A 34 -3.55 16.76 -0.76
C ALA A 34 -2.39 17.45 -0.04
N ARG A 35 -2.60 17.79 1.24
CA ARG A 35 -1.51 18.02 2.21
C ARG A 35 -0.99 16.66 2.67
N VAL A 36 0.32 16.40 2.57
CA VAL A 36 0.85 15.06 2.75
C VAL A 36 1.70 14.93 4.02
N ALA A 37 1.29 14.03 4.91
CA ALA A 37 2.10 13.54 5.99
C ALA A 37 3.01 12.41 5.47
N VAL A 38 4.30 12.70 5.34
CA VAL A 38 5.34 11.78 4.87
C VAL A 38 5.91 11.04 6.07
N HIS A 39 5.41 9.82 6.32
CA HIS A 39 5.89 9.03 7.44
C HIS A 39 7.14 8.22 7.07
N TYR A 40 8.10 8.17 8.01
CA TYR A 40 9.32 7.36 7.93
C TYR A 40 9.63 6.69 9.28
N ARG A 41 10.42 5.61 9.25
CA ARG A 41 10.95 4.98 10.48
C ARG A 41 12.36 5.47 10.79
N SER A 42 13.30 5.29 9.88
CA SER A 42 14.73 5.56 10.09
C SER A 42 15.37 6.46 9.01
N SER A 43 14.82 6.52 7.80
CA SER A 43 15.36 7.34 6.71
C SER A 43 14.76 8.75 6.73
N ARG A 44 15.26 9.60 7.63
CA ARG A 44 14.84 11.00 7.70
C ARG A 44 15.18 11.76 6.42
N ALA A 45 16.41 11.63 5.93
CA ALA A 45 16.84 12.29 4.70
C ALA A 45 15.94 11.95 3.51
N GLY A 46 15.60 10.66 3.32
CA GLY A 46 14.68 10.28 2.25
C GLY A 46 13.26 10.84 2.42
N ALA A 47 12.79 11.04 3.65
CA ALA A 47 11.52 11.70 3.90
C ALA A 47 11.60 13.23 3.63
N ASP A 48 12.68 13.87 4.02
CA ASP A 48 12.93 15.30 3.77
C ASP A 48 13.04 15.57 2.26
N ASP A 49 13.72 14.71 1.47
CA ASP A 49 13.78 14.79 0.00
C ASP A 49 12.37 14.72 -0.65
N VAL A 50 11.49 13.89 -0.12
CA VAL A 50 10.10 13.80 -0.60
C VAL A 50 9.34 15.08 -0.30
N VAL A 51 9.47 15.61 0.91
CA VAL A 51 8.81 16.86 1.32
C VAL A 51 9.31 18.03 0.49
N GLU A 52 10.62 18.15 0.25
CA GLU A 52 11.20 19.20 -0.59
C GLU A 52 10.68 19.12 -2.02
N ALA A 53 10.64 17.92 -2.61
CA ALA A 53 10.12 17.73 -3.96
C ALA A 53 8.62 18.10 -4.07
N ILE A 54 7.82 17.79 -3.05
CA ILE A 54 6.39 18.18 -3.02
C ILE A 54 6.25 19.70 -2.91
N ARG A 55 7.04 20.35 -2.06
CA ARG A 55 7.00 21.80 -1.86
C ARG A 55 7.50 22.56 -3.10
N ALA A 56 8.55 22.06 -3.74
CA ALA A 56 9.06 22.63 -4.99
C ALA A 56 8.02 22.57 -6.13
N ALA A 57 7.12 21.57 -6.09
CA ALA A 57 5.99 21.47 -7.02
C ALA A 57 4.75 22.28 -6.57
N GLY A 58 4.85 23.09 -5.51
CA GLY A 58 3.75 23.93 -5.01
C GLY A 58 2.78 23.23 -4.07
N GLY A 59 3.10 22.00 -3.64
CA GLY A 59 2.30 21.25 -2.68
C GLY A 59 2.69 21.52 -1.21
N GLU A 60 1.92 20.96 -0.29
CA GLU A 60 2.18 21.03 1.16
C GLU A 60 2.48 19.64 1.72
N ALA A 61 3.60 19.50 2.43
CA ALA A 61 3.98 18.25 3.08
C ALA A 61 4.84 18.50 4.33
N ALA A 62 4.81 17.53 5.26
CA ALA A 62 5.67 17.49 6.43
C ALA A 62 6.09 16.05 6.75
N THR A 63 7.26 15.91 7.39
CA THR A 63 7.79 14.62 7.83
C THR A 63 7.30 14.25 9.23
N PHE A 64 7.07 12.93 9.43
CA PHE A 64 6.64 12.35 10.71
C PHE A 64 7.38 11.03 10.93
N GLN A 65 7.95 10.87 12.12
CA GLN A 65 8.67 9.66 12.49
C GLN A 65 7.82 8.75 13.39
N ALA A 66 7.80 7.47 13.07
CA ALA A 66 7.25 6.43 13.95
C ALA A 66 7.83 5.05 13.59
N ASP A 67 7.85 4.11 14.53
CA ASP A 67 8.00 2.70 14.23
C ASP A 67 6.61 2.04 14.19
N MET A 68 6.20 1.62 13.01
CA MET A 68 4.89 0.98 12.82
C MET A 68 4.76 -0.37 13.53
N ALA A 69 5.86 -0.97 14.01
CA ALA A 69 5.81 -2.15 14.86
C ALA A 69 5.40 -1.85 16.30
N VAL A 70 5.44 -0.56 16.70
CA VAL A 70 5.17 -0.10 18.07
C VAL A 70 3.82 0.64 18.12
N SER A 71 2.84 0.07 18.82
CA SER A 71 1.47 0.60 18.84
C SER A 71 1.37 2.04 19.34
N ASP A 72 2.18 2.41 20.35
CA ASP A 72 2.17 3.78 20.88
C ASP A 72 2.79 4.79 19.93
N ASP A 73 3.75 4.38 19.11
CA ASP A 73 4.28 5.20 18.03
C ASP A 73 3.22 5.47 16.96
N VAL A 74 2.40 4.47 16.62
CA VAL A 74 1.27 4.65 15.69
C VAL A 74 0.24 5.64 16.24
N ARG A 75 -0.07 5.56 17.54
CA ARG A 75 -0.99 6.51 18.21
C ARG A 75 -0.42 7.92 18.21
N ARG A 76 0.84 8.07 18.57
CA ARG A 76 1.54 9.36 18.55
C ARG A 76 1.58 9.95 17.14
N LEU A 77 1.90 9.14 16.11
CA LEU A 77 1.90 9.56 14.71
C LEU A 77 0.56 10.16 14.30
N ALA A 78 -0.54 9.47 14.56
CA ALA A 78 -1.88 9.95 14.21
C ALA A 78 -2.20 11.31 14.88
N ALA A 79 -1.88 11.45 16.16
CA ALA A 79 -2.09 12.69 16.91
C ALA A 79 -1.21 13.84 16.41
N GLU A 80 0.07 13.58 16.08
CA GLU A 80 0.97 14.60 15.54
C GLU A 80 0.53 15.06 14.14
N VAL A 81 0.04 14.16 13.28
CA VAL A 81 -0.50 14.52 11.97
C VAL A 81 -1.74 15.38 12.12
N ASP A 82 -2.68 14.96 12.98
CA ASP A 82 -3.91 15.71 13.24
C ASP A 82 -3.60 17.14 13.75
N GLY A 83 -2.69 17.26 14.71
CA GLY A 83 -2.28 18.55 15.28
C GLY A 83 -1.55 19.49 14.32
N ARG A 84 -0.80 18.96 13.33
CA ARG A 84 0.03 19.78 12.43
C ARG A 84 -0.58 20.02 11.06
N LEU A 85 -1.31 19.05 10.52
CA LEU A 85 -1.91 19.12 9.19
C LEU A 85 -3.44 19.06 9.22
N GLY A 86 -4.03 18.73 10.37
CA GLY A 86 -5.46 18.50 10.54
C GLY A 86 -5.87 17.05 10.31
N PRO A 87 -7.18 16.75 10.42
CA PRO A 87 -7.69 15.39 10.41
C PRO A 87 -7.35 14.64 9.11
N VAL A 88 -6.81 13.45 9.27
CA VAL A 88 -6.46 12.57 8.15
C VAL A 88 -7.74 12.16 7.44
N SER A 89 -7.84 12.47 6.17
CA SER A 89 -8.95 12.09 5.28
C SER A 89 -8.57 11.03 4.24
N VAL A 90 -7.27 10.84 4.00
CA VAL A 90 -6.72 9.74 3.19
C VAL A 90 -5.64 9.04 4.00
N LEU A 91 -5.80 7.76 4.27
CA LEU A 91 -4.77 6.93 4.89
C LEU A 91 -4.24 5.90 3.88
N VAL A 92 -2.94 5.93 3.61
CA VAL A 92 -2.28 4.90 2.80
C VAL A 92 -1.37 4.06 3.68
N ASN A 93 -1.81 2.85 3.98
CA ASN A 93 -1.05 1.86 4.73
C ASN A 93 -0.06 1.15 3.79
N ASN A 94 1.10 1.79 3.57
CA ASN A 94 2.15 1.29 2.68
C ASN A 94 3.35 0.70 3.44
N ALA A 95 3.61 1.13 4.66
CA ALA A 95 4.71 0.57 5.47
C ALA A 95 4.53 -0.93 5.70
N GLY A 96 5.59 -1.69 5.46
CA GLY A 96 5.60 -3.13 5.73
C GLY A 96 6.85 -3.79 5.17
N PRO A 97 7.69 -4.40 6.01
CA PRO A 97 8.85 -5.13 5.54
C PRO A 97 8.42 -6.41 4.81
N PHE A 98 9.13 -6.71 3.72
CA PHE A 98 9.10 -8.04 3.13
C PHE A 98 9.98 -8.98 3.94
N ALA A 99 9.44 -10.14 4.32
CA ALA A 99 10.17 -11.21 4.99
C ALA A 99 9.80 -12.56 4.36
N ASP A 100 10.81 -13.29 3.94
CA ASP A 100 10.66 -14.60 3.27
C ASP A 100 11.30 -15.72 4.12
N THR A 101 11.22 -15.57 5.44
CA THR A 101 11.72 -16.59 6.38
C THR A 101 10.77 -17.77 6.39
N ALA A 102 11.32 -18.98 6.20
CA ALA A 102 10.55 -20.22 6.26
C ALA A 102 10.01 -20.46 7.68
N PHE A 103 8.79 -20.96 7.82
CA PHE A 103 8.17 -21.23 9.13
C PHE A 103 9.01 -22.12 10.04
N ARG A 104 9.79 -23.03 9.48
CA ARG A 104 10.68 -23.92 10.26
C ARG A 104 11.75 -23.16 11.07
N THR A 105 12.19 -22.00 10.60
CA THR A 105 13.27 -21.19 11.19
C THR A 105 12.79 -19.81 11.63
N LEU A 106 11.50 -19.50 11.47
CA LEU A 106 10.90 -18.23 11.86
C LEU A 106 10.92 -18.11 13.39
N THR A 107 11.52 -17.03 13.89
CA THR A 107 11.48 -16.71 15.32
C THR A 107 10.20 -15.97 15.69
N GLU A 108 9.78 -16.05 16.95
CA GLU A 108 8.65 -15.27 17.48
C GLU A 108 8.86 -13.75 17.28
N ARG A 109 10.09 -13.28 17.49
CA ARG A 109 10.46 -11.89 17.24
C ARG A 109 10.23 -11.46 15.79
N ASP A 110 10.60 -12.30 14.81
CA ASP A 110 10.41 -12.01 13.40
C ASP A 110 8.92 -12.09 13.01
N TRP A 111 8.19 -13.04 13.60
CA TRP A 111 6.74 -13.11 13.48
C TRP A 111 6.09 -11.83 13.97
N ASP A 112 6.37 -11.42 15.19
CA ASP A 112 5.80 -10.22 15.81
C ASP A 112 6.13 -8.97 15.00
N TYR A 113 7.36 -8.82 14.55
CA TYR A 113 7.77 -7.68 13.73
C TYR A 113 6.99 -7.60 12.43
N VAL A 114 6.84 -8.71 11.70
CA VAL A 114 6.12 -8.76 10.44
C VAL A 114 4.62 -8.53 10.66
N MET A 115 4.01 -9.22 11.60
CA MET A 115 2.59 -9.11 11.91
C MET A 115 2.23 -7.73 12.46
N ASN A 116 3.03 -7.20 13.37
CA ASN A 116 2.81 -5.87 13.93
C ASN A 116 2.90 -4.79 12.86
N THR A 117 3.91 -4.85 11.98
CA THR A 117 4.10 -3.81 10.96
C THR A 117 3.13 -3.94 9.77
N ASN A 118 2.83 -5.16 9.29
CA ASN A 118 2.02 -5.36 8.09
C ASN A 118 0.51 -5.47 8.36
N LEU A 119 0.10 -5.76 9.60
CA LEU A 119 -1.30 -6.02 9.92
C LEU A 119 -1.81 -5.20 11.12
N LYS A 120 -1.18 -5.34 12.30
CA LYS A 120 -1.65 -4.67 13.53
C LYS A 120 -1.58 -3.15 13.42
N SER A 121 -0.50 -2.61 12.84
CA SER A 121 -0.36 -1.16 12.62
C SER A 121 -1.46 -0.61 11.71
N VAL A 122 -1.84 -1.37 10.68
CA VAL A 122 -2.92 -0.99 9.75
C VAL A 122 -4.26 -0.91 10.50
N PHE A 123 -4.56 -1.92 11.33
CA PHE A 123 -5.74 -1.90 12.19
C PHE A 123 -5.77 -0.65 13.07
N ILE A 124 -4.68 -0.40 13.83
CA ILE A 124 -4.60 0.73 14.77
C ILE A 124 -4.70 2.07 14.03
N ALA A 125 -3.93 2.26 12.96
CA ALA A 125 -3.94 3.51 12.20
C ALA A 125 -5.32 3.79 11.59
N SER A 126 -5.97 2.78 11.01
CA SER A 126 -7.30 2.92 10.43
C SER A 126 -8.35 3.31 11.47
N GLN A 127 -8.31 2.66 12.65
CA GLN A 127 -9.22 2.98 13.75
C GLN A 127 -9.02 4.41 14.28
N LEU A 128 -7.78 4.87 14.39
CA LEU A 128 -7.46 6.21 14.90
C LEU A 128 -7.94 7.34 13.99
N VAL A 129 -7.92 7.16 12.67
CA VAL A 129 -8.35 8.19 11.72
C VAL A 129 -9.85 8.17 11.45
N LEU A 130 -10.55 7.09 11.83
CA LEU A 130 -11.96 6.86 11.51
C LEU A 130 -12.86 7.99 12.00
N ALA A 131 -12.78 8.37 13.27
CA ALA A 131 -13.62 9.41 13.85
C ALA A 131 -13.47 10.78 13.14
N GLY A 132 -12.26 11.11 12.69
CA GLY A 132 -12.00 12.30 11.88
C GLY A 132 -12.65 12.22 10.50
N MET A 133 -12.56 11.07 9.85
CA MET A 133 -13.18 10.83 8.54
C MET A 133 -14.70 10.85 8.61
N GLU A 134 -15.31 10.26 9.63
CA GLU A 134 -16.75 10.29 9.88
C GLU A 134 -17.27 11.72 10.10
N LYS A 135 -16.55 12.51 10.93
CA LYS A 135 -16.87 13.93 11.14
C LYS A 135 -16.79 14.76 9.86
N LEU A 136 -15.88 14.41 8.94
CA LEU A 136 -15.76 15.03 7.63
C LEU A 136 -16.82 14.54 6.63
N GLY A 137 -17.57 13.48 6.96
CA GLY A 137 -18.50 12.79 6.04
C GLY A 137 -17.80 12.16 4.84
N TRP A 138 -16.46 11.97 4.88
CA TRP A 138 -15.66 11.46 3.78
C TRP A 138 -14.31 10.94 4.24
N GLY A 139 -13.93 9.75 3.79
CA GLY A 139 -12.63 9.16 4.05
C GLY A 139 -12.22 8.11 3.02
N ARG A 140 -10.92 7.94 2.84
CA ARG A 140 -10.31 6.91 1.97
C ARG A 140 -9.19 6.20 2.70
N ILE A 141 -9.30 4.89 2.84
CA ILE A 141 -8.22 4.04 3.35
C ILE A 141 -7.77 3.12 2.22
N VAL A 142 -6.48 3.17 1.90
CA VAL A 142 -5.87 2.33 0.86
C VAL A 142 -4.77 1.48 1.48
N ASN A 143 -4.95 0.17 1.45
CA ASN A 143 -4.01 -0.80 2.00
C ASN A 143 -3.09 -1.34 0.89
N LEU A 144 -1.76 -1.31 1.09
CA LEU A 144 -0.81 -1.94 0.16
C LEU A 144 -0.71 -3.43 0.49
N GLY A 145 -1.44 -4.23 -0.31
CA GLY A 145 -1.33 -5.67 -0.33
C GLY A 145 -0.08 -6.16 -1.07
N ALA A 146 -0.06 -7.43 -1.39
CA ALA A 146 0.91 -8.06 -2.28
C ALA A 146 0.30 -9.33 -2.87
N THR A 147 0.73 -9.72 -4.08
CA THR A 147 0.29 -10.99 -4.69
C THR A 147 0.67 -12.23 -3.88
N SER A 148 1.60 -12.11 -2.92
CA SER A 148 1.87 -13.16 -1.92
C SER A 148 0.63 -13.59 -1.11
N ALA A 149 -0.43 -12.79 -1.09
CA ALA A 149 -1.72 -13.16 -0.50
C ALA A 149 -2.45 -14.24 -1.31
N PHE A 150 -2.27 -14.27 -2.62
CA PHE A 150 -2.96 -15.18 -3.55
C PHE A 150 -2.03 -16.31 -4.04
N VAL A 151 -0.83 -15.94 -4.46
CA VAL A 151 0.21 -16.89 -4.81
C VAL A 151 0.83 -17.35 -3.49
N ARG A 152 0.59 -18.59 -3.12
CA ARG A 152 1.02 -19.15 -1.83
C ARG A 152 2.51 -18.95 -1.60
N SER A 153 2.86 -17.83 -1.03
CA SER A 153 4.17 -17.60 -0.43
C SER A 153 4.12 -18.24 0.95
N HIS A 154 4.90 -19.30 1.16
CA HIS A 154 4.96 -20.01 2.42
C HIS A 154 5.78 -19.19 3.46
N SER A 155 5.32 -17.98 3.73
CA SER A 155 5.98 -17.01 4.62
C SER A 155 4.97 -16.27 5.51
N VAL A 156 5.43 -15.82 6.66
CA VAL A 156 4.62 -14.95 7.55
C VAL A 156 4.16 -13.67 6.84
N TYR A 157 4.96 -13.16 5.90
CA TYR A 157 4.57 -12.00 5.09
C TYR A 157 3.36 -12.30 4.20
N GLY A 158 3.36 -13.46 3.51
CA GLY A 158 2.21 -13.89 2.71
C GLY A 158 0.94 -14.04 3.56
N LEU A 159 1.07 -14.63 4.77
CA LEU A 159 -0.01 -14.73 5.74
C LEU A 159 -0.54 -13.34 6.15
N ALA A 160 0.36 -12.43 6.53
CA ALA A 160 -0.03 -11.06 6.91
C ALA A 160 -0.75 -10.32 5.78
N LYS A 161 -0.29 -10.49 4.52
CA LYS A 161 -0.93 -9.86 3.36
C LYS A 161 -2.27 -10.49 3.00
N ALA A 162 -2.45 -11.80 3.19
CA ALA A 162 -3.77 -12.45 3.05
C ALA A 162 -4.74 -11.95 4.12
N ALA A 163 -4.32 -11.90 5.39
CA ALA A 163 -5.10 -11.33 6.48
C ALA A 163 -5.47 -9.85 6.24
N LEU A 164 -4.53 -9.06 5.67
CA LEU A 164 -4.78 -7.66 5.32
C LEU A 164 -5.90 -7.49 4.29
N LEU A 165 -6.00 -8.37 3.30
CA LEU A 165 -7.09 -8.32 2.31
C LEU A 165 -8.44 -8.61 2.97
N HIS A 166 -8.51 -9.63 3.82
CA HIS A 166 -9.74 -9.93 4.58
C HIS A 166 -10.11 -8.77 5.53
N MET A 167 -9.11 -8.19 6.23
CA MET A 167 -9.33 -7.01 7.07
C MET A 167 -9.80 -5.80 6.27
N THR A 168 -9.35 -5.63 5.03
CA THR A 168 -9.83 -4.60 4.11
C THR A 168 -11.34 -4.74 3.86
N GLU A 169 -11.82 -5.94 3.61
CA GLU A 169 -13.25 -6.23 3.42
C GLU A 169 -14.06 -5.97 4.70
N SER A 170 -13.56 -6.45 5.85
CA SER A 170 -14.22 -6.24 7.14
C SER A 170 -14.35 -4.75 7.48
N MET A 171 -13.26 -4.00 7.39
CA MET A 171 -13.28 -2.56 7.62
C MET A 171 -14.17 -1.80 6.63
N ALA A 172 -14.27 -2.25 5.38
CA ALA A 172 -15.11 -1.62 4.38
C ALA A 172 -16.60 -1.68 4.75
N VAL A 173 -17.03 -2.74 5.41
CA VAL A 173 -18.41 -2.89 5.94
C VAL A 173 -18.60 -2.03 7.17
N ASP A 174 -17.67 -2.10 8.13
CA ASP A 174 -17.81 -1.43 9.43
C ASP A 174 -17.70 0.11 9.33
N PHE A 175 -16.89 0.64 8.37
CA PHE A 175 -16.60 2.06 8.25
C PHE A 175 -17.53 2.81 7.27
N ALA A 176 -18.42 2.07 6.60
CA ALA A 176 -19.47 2.68 5.78
C ALA A 176 -20.45 3.49 6.67
N PRO A 177 -21.16 4.50 6.11
CA PRO A 177 -21.21 4.88 4.70
C PRO A 177 -20.18 5.94 4.28
N HIS A 178 -19.42 6.52 5.21
CA HIS A 178 -18.60 7.70 4.93
C HIS A 178 -17.17 7.38 4.48
N VAL A 179 -16.68 6.18 4.78
CA VAL A 179 -15.29 5.78 4.52
C VAL A 179 -15.27 4.56 3.61
N THR A 180 -14.51 4.65 2.52
CA THR A 180 -14.20 3.47 1.70
C THR A 180 -12.84 2.91 2.06
N VAL A 181 -12.73 1.59 2.10
CA VAL A 181 -11.49 0.87 2.38
C VAL A 181 -11.22 -0.10 1.24
N ASN A 182 -10.10 0.11 0.52
CA ASN A 182 -9.71 -0.74 -0.60
C ASN A 182 -8.22 -1.10 -0.50
N ALA A 183 -7.80 -2.08 -1.28
CA ALA A 183 -6.40 -2.48 -1.36
C ALA A 183 -5.84 -2.36 -2.78
N VAL A 184 -4.58 -1.93 -2.90
CA VAL A 184 -3.76 -2.08 -4.11
C VAL A 184 -2.82 -3.25 -3.89
N VAL A 185 -2.78 -4.19 -4.81
CA VAL A 185 -2.05 -5.46 -4.66
C VAL A 185 -1.03 -5.61 -5.79
N PRO A 186 0.17 -5.02 -5.65
CA PRO A 186 1.22 -5.17 -6.65
C PRO A 186 1.87 -6.54 -6.58
N SER A 187 2.40 -7.00 -7.71
CA SER A 187 3.37 -8.09 -7.79
C SER A 187 4.79 -7.57 -7.55
N GLN A 188 5.79 -8.18 -8.20
CA GLN A 188 7.17 -7.69 -8.13
C GLN A 188 7.28 -6.29 -8.73
N ILE A 189 7.81 -5.36 -7.92
CA ILE A 189 7.92 -3.95 -8.28
C ILE A 189 9.30 -3.68 -8.88
N ALA A 190 9.33 -2.97 -10.03
CA ALA A 190 10.57 -2.43 -10.58
C ALA A 190 11.18 -1.40 -9.61
N SER A 191 12.39 -1.66 -9.13
CA SER A 191 13.03 -0.86 -8.09
C SER A 191 14.54 -1.09 -8.10
N ALA A 192 15.30 -0.20 -7.47
CA ALA A 192 16.74 -0.38 -7.27
C ALA A 192 17.10 -1.71 -6.56
N ARG A 193 16.18 -2.25 -5.74
CA ARG A 193 16.36 -3.58 -5.13
C ARG A 193 16.29 -4.69 -6.18
N THR A 194 15.27 -4.68 -7.04
CA THR A 194 15.12 -5.72 -8.08
C THR A 194 16.20 -5.61 -9.14
N ASP A 195 16.72 -4.41 -9.42
CA ASP A 195 17.83 -4.18 -10.35
C ASP A 195 19.15 -4.81 -9.86
N LYS A 196 19.36 -4.89 -8.53
CA LYS A 196 20.48 -5.60 -7.92
C LYS A 196 20.37 -7.13 -7.95
N MET A 197 19.25 -7.65 -8.46
CA MET A 197 18.93 -9.08 -8.49
C MET A 197 18.54 -9.51 -9.92
N PRO A 198 19.44 -9.45 -10.93
CA PRO A 198 19.10 -9.60 -12.34
C PRO A 198 18.44 -10.93 -12.69
N ALA A 199 18.91 -12.03 -12.14
CA ALA A 199 18.32 -13.35 -12.37
C ALA A 199 16.88 -13.45 -11.81
N TYR A 200 16.63 -12.91 -10.61
CA TYR A 200 15.30 -12.82 -10.03
C TYR A 200 14.38 -11.93 -10.86
N LYS A 201 14.88 -10.76 -11.31
CA LYS A 201 14.13 -9.83 -12.16
C LYS A 201 13.75 -10.49 -13.49
N ALA A 202 14.70 -11.17 -14.14
CA ALA A 202 14.44 -11.88 -15.39
C ALA A 202 13.39 -12.99 -15.21
N ALA A 203 13.49 -13.81 -14.19
CA ALA A 203 12.50 -14.84 -13.86
C ALA A 203 11.11 -14.24 -13.59
N ALA A 204 11.04 -13.14 -12.85
CA ALA A 204 9.78 -12.47 -12.56
C ALA A 204 9.13 -11.88 -13.83
N VAL A 205 9.93 -11.28 -14.71
CA VAL A 205 9.47 -10.78 -16.04
C VAL A 205 8.98 -11.93 -16.92
N ALA A 206 9.74 -13.02 -16.99
CA ALA A 206 9.36 -14.20 -17.79
C ALA A 206 8.02 -14.79 -17.34
N ALA A 207 7.79 -14.85 -15.99
CA ALA A 207 6.56 -15.36 -15.38
C ALA A 207 5.37 -14.39 -15.48
N THR A 208 5.58 -13.14 -15.90
CA THR A 208 4.51 -12.13 -16.01
C THR A 208 4.00 -12.07 -17.45
N PRO A 209 2.69 -12.27 -17.73
CA PRO A 209 2.12 -12.17 -19.08
C PRO A 209 2.45 -10.86 -19.79
N LEU A 210 2.38 -9.71 -19.13
CA LEU A 210 2.74 -8.40 -19.70
C LEU A 210 4.26 -8.18 -19.87
N LYS A 211 5.11 -9.18 -19.57
CA LYS A 211 6.57 -9.19 -19.82
C LYS A 211 7.33 -8.00 -19.23
N ARG A 212 6.85 -7.48 -18.11
CA ARG A 212 7.53 -6.45 -17.32
C ARG A 212 7.07 -6.50 -15.85
N LEU A 213 7.78 -5.81 -15.00
CA LEU A 213 7.36 -5.56 -13.61
C LEU A 213 6.45 -4.33 -13.54
N VAL A 214 5.60 -4.26 -12.52
CA VAL A 214 4.86 -3.04 -12.20
C VAL A 214 5.84 -1.96 -11.69
N THR A 215 5.61 -0.72 -12.07
CA THR A 215 6.45 0.41 -11.63
C THR A 215 5.85 1.12 -10.41
N GLN A 216 6.68 1.81 -9.65
CA GLN A 216 6.23 2.59 -8.49
C GLN A 216 5.23 3.69 -8.89
N PRO A 217 5.43 4.46 -9.99
CA PRO A 217 4.43 5.41 -10.46
C PRO A 217 3.09 4.79 -10.87
N GLU A 218 3.05 3.54 -11.38
CA GLU A 218 1.79 2.85 -11.66
C GLU A 218 1.01 2.54 -10.39
N ILE A 219 1.70 2.13 -9.33
CA ILE A 219 1.10 1.93 -8.01
C ILE A 219 0.55 3.25 -7.47
N ALA A 220 1.33 4.33 -7.55
CA ALA A 220 0.95 5.65 -7.08
C ALA A 220 -0.31 6.18 -7.80
N ARG A 221 -0.36 6.05 -9.13
CA ARG A 221 -1.55 6.43 -9.91
C ARG A 221 -2.78 5.61 -9.53
N MET A 222 -2.64 4.31 -9.26
CA MET A 222 -3.75 3.48 -8.81
C MET A 222 -4.25 3.89 -7.41
N VAL A 223 -3.34 4.17 -6.48
CA VAL A 223 -3.70 4.70 -5.14
C VAL A 223 -4.48 6.00 -5.28
N ALA A 224 -4.01 6.94 -6.10
CA ALA A 224 -4.71 8.20 -6.34
C ALA A 224 -6.07 7.99 -7.01
N LEU A 225 -6.18 7.08 -7.97
CA LEU A 225 -7.45 6.74 -8.64
C LEU A 225 -8.48 6.20 -7.64
N ILE A 226 -8.08 5.31 -6.72
CA ILE A 226 -8.95 4.79 -5.64
C ILE A 226 -9.44 5.92 -4.72
N CYS A 227 -8.68 7.00 -4.57
CA CYS A 227 -9.08 8.16 -3.80
C CYS A 227 -9.95 9.15 -4.59
N SER A 228 -10.15 8.95 -5.90
CA SER A 228 -10.90 9.85 -6.78
C SER A 228 -12.42 9.58 -6.74
N PRO A 229 -13.25 10.51 -7.24
CA PRO A 229 -14.71 10.31 -7.37
C PRO A 229 -15.09 9.07 -8.19
N ALA A 230 -14.24 8.60 -9.11
CA ALA A 230 -14.49 7.38 -9.89
C ALA A 230 -14.63 6.12 -9.00
N PHE A 231 -14.15 6.17 -7.76
CA PHE A 231 -14.22 5.07 -6.79
C PHE A 231 -15.18 5.32 -5.62
N ASP A 232 -16.05 6.33 -5.70
CA ASP A 232 -16.97 6.65 -4.59
C ASP A 232 -17.91 5.49 -4.22
N PHE A 233 -18.25 4.63 -5.18
CA PHE A 233 -19.11 3.46 -4.96
C PHE A 233 -18.33 2.12 -4.93
N VAL A 234 -17.01 2.18 -4.66
CA VAL A 234 -16.15 1.00 -4.58
C VAL A 234 -15.52 0.92 -3.19
N THR A 235 -15.87 -0.14 -2.45
CA THR A 235 -15.27 -0.44 -1.14
C THR A 235 -15.07 -1.94 -0.96
N GLY A 236 -14.12 -2.34 -0.13
CA GLY A 236 -13.78 -3.73 0.16
C GLY A 236 -13.10 -4.46 -1.01
N ARG A 237 -12.47 -3.74 -1.96
CA ARG A 237 -11.90 -4.38 -3.15
C ARG A 237 -10.38 -4.36 -3.17
N ALA A 238 -9.83 -5.46 -3.68
CA ALA A 238 -8.42 -5.62 -3.95
C ALA A 238 -8.16 -5.39 -5.45
N ILE A 239 -7.46 -4.32 -5.80
CA ILE A 239 -7.08 -4.00 -7.17
C ILE A 239 -5.68 -4.58 -7.43
N ILE A 240 -5.63 -5.62 -8.25
CA ILE A 240 -4.40 -6.39 -8.50
C ILE A 240 -3.60 -5.76 -9.63
N LEU A 241 -2.33 -5.42 -9.36
CA LEU A 241 -1.38 -4.86 -10.31
C LEU A 241 -0.24 -5.86 -10.54
N ASP A 242 -0.50 -6.93 -11.26
CA ASP A 242 0.44 -8.04 -11.43
C ASP A 242 0.74 -8.42 -12.88
N GLY A 243 0.16 -7.72 -13.83
CA GLY A 243 0.33 -8.02 -15.25
C GLY A 243 -0.18 -9.40 -15.67
N GLY A 244 -1.15 -9.95 -14.92
CA GLY A 244 -1.75 -11.27 -15.18
C GLY A 244 -1.03 -12.44 -14.49
N ARG A 245 0.00 -12.17 -13.67
CA ARG A 245 0.84 -13.22 -13.07
C ARG A 245 0.10 -14.14 -12.10
N SER A 246 -0.89 -13.66 -11.37
CA SER A 246 -1.66 -14.46 -10.42
C SER A 246 -2.87 -15.17 -11.03
N ILE A 247 -3.15 -14.96 -12.32
CA ILE A 247 -4.22 -15.66 -13.02
C ILE A 247 -3.82 -17.14 -13.16
N PRO A 248 -4.63 -18.09 -12.66
CA PRO A 248 -4.35 -19.50 -12.84
C PRO A 248 -4.32 -19.88 -14.32
N VAL A 249 -3.20 -20.42 -14.78
CA VAL A 249 -3.08 -20.98 -16.13
C VAL A 249 -3.13 -22.49 -16.00
N PHE A 250 -4.23 -23.10 -16.44
CA PHE A 250 -4.31 -24.55 -16.55
C PHE A 250 -3.44 -25.00 -17.73
N PRO A 251 -2.66 -26.09 -17.58
CA PRO A 251 -1.95 -26.65 -18.73
C PRO A 251 -2.96 -26.96 -19.84
N LYS A 252 -2.66 -26.55 -21.06
CA LYS A 252 -3.47 -26.94 -22.20
C LYS A 252 -3.43 -28.47 -22.26
N LEU A 253 -4.56 -29.13 -22.08
CA LEU A 253 -4.68 -30.55 -22.35
C LEU A 253 -4.48 -30.71 -23.86
N ASN A 254 -3.35 -31.31 -24.23
CA ASN A 254 -3.06 -31.65 -25.61
C ASN A 254 -3.88 -32.92 -25.96
N LEU A 255 -5.16 -32.69 -26.30
CA LEU A 255 -6.08 -33.78 -26.69
C LEU A 255 -5.59 -34.52 -27.95
N ALA A 256 -4.63 -33.95 -28.68
CA ALA A 256 -4.00 -34.58 -29.82
C ALA A 256 -2.89 -35.57 -29.47
N ALA A 257 -2.38 -35.59 -28.24
CA ALA A 257 -1.32 -36.53 -27.82
C ALA A 257 -1.83 -37.91 -27.39
N GLY A 258 -3.13 -38.18 -27.54
CA GLY A 258 -3.75 -39.47 -27.23
C GLY A 258 -4.37 -40.22 -28.40
N ALA A 259 -4.06 -39.81 -29.63
CA ALA A 259 -4.50 -40.49 -30.84
C ALA A 259 -3.27 -41.07 -31.57
N GLU A 260 -2.63 -42.04 -31.01
CA GLU A 260 -1.91 -43.06 -31.74
C GLU A 260 -2.63 -44.41 -31.58
N PRO A 261 -2.69 -45.20 -32.70
CA PRO A 261 -3.63 -46.31 -32.89
C PRO A 261 -3.32 -47.51 -32.01
#